data_c0b89a2a424dca9b1b978cb05aa35905
#
_entry.id   c0b89a2a424dca9b1b978cb05aa35905
#
_cell.length_a   1.000
_cell.length_b   1.000
_cell.length_c   1.000
_cell.angle_alpha   90.00
_cell.angle_beta   90.00
_cell.angle_gamma   90.00
#
_symmetry.space_group_name_H-M   'P 1'
#
loop_
_entity.id
_entity.type
_entity.pdbx_description
1 polymer ?
#
loop_
_entity_poly.entity_id
_entity_poly.type
_entity_poly.pdbx_seq_one_letter_code
_entity_poly.pdbx_strand_id
1 'polypeptide(L)'
;MVQLILESPISIGLSGLCAAGLAGFIWTQSGHKAAAWSALVLLLLTLGLIVVSVQIETDQEKITRMLHEVAGALQRNDRDFVLSHIHPQAAATVQRAKSELPHYNFTEARVTRIKAITVDDSRKPETAVAEFNVVVALTFEGFNGQVPRFVKLYLAKQNGRWLVRDYEHAEPTAGFRQ
;
A
#
# COMPACT_ATOMS: atom_id res chain seq x y z
N MET A 1 -6.29 -4.59 19.91
CA MET A 1 -7.74 -4.43 19.74
C MET A 1 -8.17 -2.99 19.38
N VAL A 2 -7.48 -1.95 19.85
CA VAL A 2 -7.77 -0.54 19.50
C VAL A 2 -7.33 -0.19 18.06
N GLN A 3 -6.28 -0.80 17.52
CA GLN A 3 -5.81 -0.58 16.14
C GLN A 3 -6.81 -1.04 15.06
N LEU A 4 -7.53 -2.15 15.30
CA LEU A 4 -8.51 -2.69 14.35
C LEU A 4 -9.73 -1.77 14.09
N ILE A 5 -10.03 -0.86 15.02
CA ILE A 5 -11.18 0.05 14.90
C ILE A 5 -10.82 1.31 14.09
N LEU A 6 -9.55 1.73 14.13
CA LEU A 6 -9.05 2.91 13.42
C LEU A 6 -8.68 2.64 11.94
N GLU A 7 -8.47 1.36 11.59
CA GLU A 7 -8.01 0.96 10.24
C GLU A 7 -9.13 0.83 9.20
N SER A 8 -10.40 0.87 9.59
CA SER A 8 -11.48 0.83 8.59
C SER A 8 -12.43 2.01 8.74
N PRO A 9 -12.45 2.96 7.79
CA PRO A 9 -13.41 4.08 7.76
C PRO A 9 -14.87 3.62 7.79
N ILE A 10 -15.12 2.38 7.35
CA ILE A 10 -16.45 1.76 7.34
C ILE A 10 -16.93 1.47 8.76
N SER A 11 -16.08 0.95 9.66
CA SER A 11 -16.47 0.64 11.04
C SER A 11 -16.72 1.91 11.87
N ILE A 12 -15.92 2.97 11.63
CA ILE A 12 -16.14 4.28 12.25
C ILE A 12 -17.47 4.88 11.76
N GLY A 13 -17.72 4.83 10.45
CA GLY A 13 -18.97 5.31 9.86
C GLY A 13 -20.19 4.59 10.39
N LEU A 14 -20.15 3.26 10.45
CA LEU A 14 -21.27 2.44 10.91
C LEU A 14 -21.59 2.69 12.40
N SER A 15 -20.56 2.70 13.26
CA SER A 15 -20.76 2.96 14.70
C SER A 15 -21.27 4.36 14.99
N GLY A 16 -20.76 5.38 14.28
CA GLY A 16 -21.21 6.75 14.41
C GLY A 16 -22.64 6.97 13.93
N LEU A 17 -23.02 6.34 12.81
CA LEU A 17 -24.39 6.38 12.29
C LEU A 17 -25.37 5.68 13.25
N CYS A 18 -25.00 4.54 13.84
CA CYS A 18 -25.81 3.88 14.85
C CYS A 18 -26.02 4.77 16.08
N ALA A 19 -24.97 5.41 16.59
CA ALA A 19 -25.06 6.31 17.74
C ALA A 19 -25.92 7.55 17.44
N ALA A 20 -25.75 8.17 16.29
CA ALA A 20 -26.56 9.30 15.85
C ALA A 20 -28.04 8.91 15.64
N GLY A 21 -28.30 7.72 15.08
CA GLY A 21 -29.63 7.16 14.88
C GLY A 21 -30.35 6.91 16.23
N LEU A 22 -29.66 6.34 17.22
CA LEU A 22 -30.20 6.15 18.56
C LEU A 22 -30.55 7.49 19.25
N ALA A 23 -29.67 8.49 19.15
CA ALA A 23 -29.92 9.81 19.71
C ALA A 23 -31.09 10.50 18.99
N GLY A 24 -31.22 10.35 17.67
CA GLY A 24 -32.36 10.84 16.90
C GLY A 24 -33.67 10.15 17.29
N PHE A 25 -33.65 8.83 17.52
CA PHE A 25 -34.81 8.09 17.99
C PHE A 25 -35.27 8.55 19.37
N ILE A 26 -34.35 8.75 20.30
CA ILE A 26 -34.66 9.30 21.66
C ILE A 26 -35.28 10.70 21.54
N TRP A 27 -34.79 11.52 20.60
CA TRP A 27 -35.37 12.85 20.35
C TRP A 27 -36.82 12.75 19.88
N THR A 28 -37.15 11.86 18.94
CA THR A 28 -38.52 11.70 18.44
C THR A 28 -39.51 11.26 19.56
N GLN A 29 -39.02 10.50 20.53
CA GLN A 29 -39.85 10.03 21.66
C GLN A 29 -39.96 11.05 22.82
N SER A 30 -38.87 11.76 23.09
CA SER A 30 -38.80 12.64 24.28
C SER A 30 -39.10 14.11 23.97
N GLY A 31 -39.01 14.55 22.74
CA GLY A 31 -39.15 15.95 22.29
C GLY A 31 -38.08 16.91 22.85
N HIS A 32 -37.08 16.38 23.58
CA HIS A 32 -36.05 17.21 24.22
C HIS A 32 -35.08 17.78 23.20
N LYS A 33 -34.98 19.12 23.11
CA LYS A 33 -34.05 19.82 22.22
C LYS A 33 -32.58 19.40 22.43
N ALA A 34 -32.20 19.03 23.65
CA ALA A 34 -30.86 18.53 23.93
C ALA A 34 -30.53 17.25 23.19
N ALA A 35 -31.49 16.33 23.01
CA ALA A 35 -31.28 15.09 22.24
C ALA A 35 -31.10 15.35 20.75
N ALA A 36 -31.79 16.36 20.19
CA ALA A 36 -31.60 16.79 18.81
C ALA A 36 -30.19 17.37 18.58
N TRP A 37 -29.71 18.23 19.49
CA TRP A 37 -28.37 18.77 19.44
C TRP A 37 -27.28 17.72 19.58
N SER A 38 -27.47 16.74 20.48
CA SER A 38 -26.49 15.63 20.62
C SER A 38 -26.42 14.75 19.36
N ALA A 39 -27.57 14.48 18.71
CA ALA A 39 -27.59 13.74 17.44
C ALA A 39 -26.83 14.49 16.31
N LEU A 40 -27.04 15.82 16.22
CA LEU A 40 -26.36 16.66 15.25
C LEU A 40 -24.84 16.68 15.50
N VAL A 41 -24.41 16.87 16.73
CA VAL A 41 -22.99 16.87 17.12
C VAL A 41 -22.33 15.53 16.81
N LEU A 42 -22.97 14.41 17.14
CA LEU A 42 -22.47 13.06 16.83
C LEU A 42 -22.36 12.85 15.32
N LEU A 43 -23.32 13.31 14.54
CA LEU A 43 -23.27 13.23 13.08
C LEU A 43 -22.08 14.02 12.52
N LEU A 44 -21.89 15.26 12.97
CA LEU A 44 -20.78 16.11 12.51
C LEU A 44 -19.41 15.54 12.92
N LEU A 45 -19.29 15.01 14.13
CA LEU A 45 -18.06 14.34 14.59
C LEU A 45 -17.77 13.08 13.75
N THR A 46 -18.80 12.30 13.44
CA THR A 46 -18.63 11.10 12.59
C THR A 46 -18.16 11.48 11.19
N LEU A 47 -18.77 12.50 10.59
CA LEU A 47 -18.36 13.01 9.27
C LEU A 47 -16.92 13.55 9.32
N GLY A 48 -16.56 14.30 10.35
CA GLY A 48 -15.18 14.79 10.55
C GLY A 48 -14.17 13.66 10.67
N LEU A 49 -14.47 12.62 11.45
CA LEU A 49 -13.60 11.44 11.59
C LEU A 49 -13.46 10.65 10.27
N ILE A 50 -14.53 10.51 9.50
CA ILE A 50 -14.48 9.87 8.17
C ILE A 50 -13.57 10.66 7.24
N VAL A 51 -13.72 11.99 7.18
CA VAL A 51 -12.87 12.83 6.32
C VAL A 51 -11.39 12.71 6.72
N VAL A 52 -11.08 12.74 8.01
CA VAL A 52 -9.70 12.56 8.50
C VAL A 52 -9.18 11.15 8.17
N SER A 53 -9.96 10.10 8.38
CA SER A 53 -9.53 8.72 8.10
C SER A 53 -9.30 8.45 6.61
N VAL A 54 -10.04 9.09 5.71
CA VAL A 54 -9.83 8.98 4.26
C VAL A 54 -8.58 9.74 3.80
N GLN A 55 -8.15 10.77 4.53
CA GLN A 55 -6.96 11.55 4.17
C GLN A 55 -5.65 10.94 4.69
N ILE A 56 -5.72 10.03 5.66
CA ILE A 56 -4.53 9.35 6.19
C ILE A 56 -4.28 8.08 5.37
N GLU A 57 -3.41 8.21 4.37
CA GLU A 57 -2.96 7.06 3.59
C GLU A 57 -2.14 6.11 4.48
N THR A 58 -2.56 4.86 4.56
CA THR A 58 -1.87 3.82 5.33
C THR A 58 -0.51 3.47 4.69
N ASP A 59 0.41 2.93 5.46
CA ASP A 59 1.70 2.49 4.91
C ASP A 59 1.54 1.37 3.88
N GLN A 60 0.52 0.52 4.00
CA GLN A 60 0.20 -0.49 2.98
C GLN A 60 -0.25 0.14 1.66
N GLU A 61 -1.06 1.21 1.70
CA GLU A 61 -1.49 1.95 0.52
C GLU A 61 -0.32 2.66 -0.16
N LYS A 62 0.57 3.29 0.63
CA LYS A 62 1.80 3.92 0.13
C LYS A 62 2.70 2.92 -0.58
N ILE A 63 2.90 1.72 0.02
CA ILE A 63 3.67 0.65 -0.60
C ILE A 63 2.98 0.17 -1.87
N THR A 64 1.66 -0.06 -1.85
CA THR A 64 0.89 -0.46 -3.02
C THR A 64 1.04 0.53 -4.17
N ARG A 65 0.90 1.81 -3.89
CA ARG A 65 1.08 2.88 -4.88
C ARG A 65 2.50 2.86 -5.45
N MET A 66 3.52 2.80 -4.58
CA MET A 66 4.92 2.73 -4.99
C MET A 66 5.18 1.53 -5.90
N LEU A 67 4.61 0.34 -5.64
CA LEU A 67 4.75 -0.83 -6.50
C LEU A 67 4.20 -0.57 -7.92
N HIS A 68 3.05 0.10 -8.04
CA HIS A 68 2.47 0.45 -9.34
C HIS A 68 3.28 1.54 -10.06
N GLU A 69 3.80 2.53 -9.34
CA GLU A 69 4.64 3.59 -9.90
C GLU A 69 5.95 3.02 -10.45
N VAL A 70 6.61 2.14 -9.69
CA VAL A 70 7.86 1.46 -10.12
C VAL A 70 7.59 0.53 -11.31
N ALA A 71 6.49 -0.22 -11.32
CA ALA A 71 6.11 -1.03 -12.46
C ALA A 71 5.88 -0.17 -13.72
N GLY A 72 5.17 0.96 -13.59
CA GLY A 72 4.98 1.91 -14.68
C GLY A 72 6.29 2.53 -15.16
N ALA A 73 7.25 2.80 -14.26
CA ALA A 73 8.58 3.28 -14.63
C ALA A 73 9.40 2.21 -15.39
N LEU A 74 9.35 0.95 -14.97
CA LEU A 74 9.94 -0.17 -15.70
C LEU A 74 9.37 -0.26 -17.11
N GLN A 75 8.07 -0.17 -17.30
CA GLN A 75 7.43 -0.20 -18.61
C GLN A 75 7.89 0.96 -19.53
N ARG A 76 8.17 2.13 -18.96
CA ARG A 76 8.74 3.27 -19.70
C ARG A 76 10.26 3.20 -19.84
N ASN A 77 10.91 2.17 -19.29
CA ASN A 77 12.36 2.03 -19.18
C ASN A 77 13.03 3.22 -18.48
N ASP A 78 12.32 3.85 -17.53
CA ASP A 78 12.81 4.94 -16.70
C ASP A 78 13.63 4.35 -15.53
N ARG A 79 14.89 4.05 -15.87
CA ARG A 79 15.83 3.39 -14.96
C ARG A 79 16.18 4.27 -13.77
N ASP A 80 16.29 5.56 -13.99
CA ASP A 80 16.64 6.52 -12.93
C ASP A 80 15.54 6.58 -11.86
N PHE A 81 14.27 6.58 -12.28
CA PHE A 81 13.14 6.51 -11.38
C PHE A 81 13.17 5.20 -10.56
N VAL A 82 13.40 4.05 -11.19
CA VAL A 82 13.50 2.76 -10.51
C VAL A 82 14.64 2.77 -9.49
N LEU A 83 15.83 3.24 -9.88
CA LEU A 83 16.99 3.33 -8.99
C LEU A 83 16.76 4.29 -7.82
N SER A 84 15.99 5.36 -8.00
CA SER A 84 15.64 6.31 -6.94
C SER A 84 14.76 5.71 -5.84
N HIS A 85 14.12 4.57 -6.10
CA HIS A 85 13.32 3.82 -5.14
C HIS A 85 14.10 2.73 -4.39
N ILE A 86 15.41 2.58 -4.68
CA ILE A 86 16.29 1.71 -3.93
C ILE A 86 16.95 2.50 -2.80
N HIS A 87 17.00 1.89 -1.62
CA HIS A 87 17.56 2.53 -0.43
C HIS A 87 19.05 2.85 -0.64
N PRO A 88 19.52 4.08 -0.37
CA PRO A 88 20.90 4.49 -0.65
C PRO A 88 21.96 3.62 0.03
N GLN A 89 21.65 3.10 1.23
CA GLN A 89 22.56 2.21 1.97
C GLN A 89 22.55 0.76 1.46
N ALA A 90 21.65 0.39 0.54
CA ALA A 90 21.60 -0.94 -0.05
C ALA A 90 22.54 -1.02 -1.29
N ALA A 91 23.82 -0.79 -1.08
CA ALA A 91 24.80 -0.68 -2.17
C ALA A 91 24.82 -1.90 -3.10
N ALA A 92 24.68 -3.11 -2.55
CA ALA A 92 24.64 -4.35 -3.33
C ALA A 92 23.40 -4.38 -4.24
N THR A 93 22.23 -4.00 -3.74
CA THR A 93 20.98 -3.94 -4.50
C THR A 93 21.03 -2.88 -5.59
N VAL A 94 21.59 -1.70 -5.28
CA VAL A 94 21.82 -0.63 -6.28
C VAL A 94 22.72 -1.12 -7.39
N GLN A 95 23.84 -1.79 -7.04
CA GLN A 95 24.79 -2.28 -8.02
C GLN A 95 24.20 -3.37 -8.89
N ARG A 96 23.46 -4.32 -8.29
CA ARG A 96 22.73 -5.36 -9.02
C ARG A 96 21.72 -4.74 -9.99
N ALA A 97 20.89 -3.80 -9.56
CA ALA A 97 19.93 -3.15 -10.40
C ALA A 97 20.59 -2.35 -11.55
N LYS A 98 21.70 -1.66 -11.27
CA LYS A 98 22.47 -0.94 -12.30
C LYS A 98 23.08 -1.87 -13.34
N SER A 99 23.47 -3.09 -12.97
CA SER A 99 24.02 -4.06 -13.90
C SER A 99 22.93 -4.81 -14.67
N GLU A 100 21.78 -5.10 -14.05
CA GLU A 100 20.70 -5.89 -14.67
C GLU A 100 19.79 -5.06 -15.58
N LEU A 101 19.30 -3.90 -15.11
CA LEU A 101 18.31 -3.10 -15.83
C LEU A 101 18.69 -2.72 -17.27
N PRO A 102 19.97 -2.41 -17.59
CA PRO A 102 20.35 -2.07 -18.97
C PRO A 102 20.20 -3.19 -19.98
N HIS A 103 20.22 -4.45 -19.53
CA HIS A 103 20.11 -5.60 -20.42
C HIS A 103 18.66 -5.90 -20.84
N TYR A 104 17.68 -5.34 -20.12
CA TYR A 104 16.27 -5.56 -20.40
C TYR A 104 15.62 -4.33 -21.02
N ASN A 105 14.81 -4.56 -22.04
CA ASN A 105 13.90 -3.58 -22.58
C ASN A 105 12.47 -4.03 -22.29
N PHE A 106 11.82 -3.34 -21.36
CA PHE A 106 10.49 -3.67 -20.91
C PHE A 106 9.45 -3.02 -21.81
N THR A 107 8.57 -3.83 -22.40
CA THR A 107 7.42 -3.37 -23.19
C THR A 107 6.14 -3.37 -22.38
N GLU A 108 6.06 -4.21 -21.34
CA GLU A 108 4.98 -4.23 -20.36
C GLU A 108 5.58 -4.58 -18.99
N ALA A 109 5.11 -3.90 -17.95
CA ALA A 109 5.38 -4.27 -16.56
C ALA A 109 4.15 -3.94 -15.72
N ARG A 110 3.52 -4.98 -15.14
CA ARG A 110 2.26 -4.82 -14.43
C ARG A 110 2.20 -5.70 -13.18
N VAL A 111 1.88 -5.10 -12.05
CA VAL A 111 1.51 -5.84 -10.84
C VAL A 111 0.13 -6.46 -11.05
N THR A 112 0.04 -7.79 -11.00
CA THR A 112 -1.18 -8.51 -11.27
C THR A 112 -1.94 -8.89 -10.01
N ARG A 113 -1.20 -9.16 -8.92
CA ARG A 113 -1.79 -9.53 -7.63
C ARG A 113 -0.82 -9.24 -6.50
N ILE A 114 -1.24 -8.46 -5.54
CA ILE A 114 -0.55 -8.31 -4.25
C ILE A 114 -1.07 -9.42 -3.33
N LYS A 115 -0.16 -10.24 -2.79
CA LYS A 115 -0.49 -11.33 -1.88
C LYS A 115 -0.52 -10.88 -0.45
N ALA A 116 0.54 -10.19 -0.03
CA ALA A 116 0.68 -9.68 1.33
C ALA A 116 1.59 -8.45 1.34
N ILE A 117 1.26 -7.51 2.21
CA ILE A 117 2.15 -6.43 2.62
C ILE A 117 2.15 -6.46 4.15
N THR A 118 3.29 -6.84 4.72
CA THR A 118 3.48 -6.90 6.18
C THR A 118 4.39 -5.76 6.59
N VAL A 119 3.89 -4.86 7.42
CA VAL A 119 4.65 -3.73 7.98
C VAL A 119 5.03 -4.06 9.41
N ASP A 120 6.30 -3.87 9.74
CA ASP A 120 6.84 -3.99 11.10
C ASP A 120 7.26 -2.59 11.59
N ASP A 121 6.40 -1.99 12.40
CA ASP A 121 6.58 -0.68 13.01
C ASP A 121 7.29 -0.74 14.37
N SER A 122 7.53 -1.95 14.89
CA SER A 122 8.23 -2.18 16.15
C SER A 122 9.70 -1.81 16.09
N ARG A 123 10.27 -1.73 14.88
CA ARG A 123 11.68 -1.44 14.62
C ARG A 123 11.87 -0.01 14.10
N LYS A 124 13.06 0.54 14.34
CA LYS A 124 13.47 1.81 13.74
C LYS A 124 14.80 1.60 12.97
N PRO A 125 14.84 1.87 11.67
CA PRO A 125 13.73 2.31 10.80
C PRO A 125 12.63 1.25 10.65
N GLU A 126 11.38 1.70 10.43
CA GLU A 126 10.26 0.83 10.12
C GLU A 126 10.57 0.01 8.87
N THR A 127 10.20 -1.27 8.86
CA THR A 127 10.46 -2.18 7.77
C THR A 127 9.17 -2.80 7.25
N ALA A 128 9.18 -3.23 6.00
CA ALA A 128 8.04 -3.94 5.42
C ALA A 128 8.51 -5.02 4.45
N VAL A 129 7.68 -6.03 4.28
CA VAL A 129 7.82 -7.06 3.26
C VAL A 129 6.59 -7.02 2.37
N ALA A 130 6.80 -6.87 1.07
CA ALA A 130 5.74 -6.93 0.07
C ALA A 130 5.92 -8.14 -0.84
N GLU A 131 4.89 -8.97 -0.93
CA GLU A 131 4.84 -10.18 -1.75
C GLU A 131 3.76 -10.03 -2.82
N PHE A 132 4.14 -10.14 -4.09
CA PHE A 132 3.21 -9.89 -5.18
C PHE A 132 3.63 -10.60 -6.47
N ASN A 133 2.68 -10.78 -7.37
CA ASN A 133 2.92 -11.29 -8.71
C ASN A 133 2.98 -10.13 -9.69
N VAL A 134 3.94 -10.22 -10.62
CA VAL A 134 4.06 -9.31 -11.75
C VAL A 134 4.03 -10.10 -13.06
N VAL A 135 3.61 -9.43 -14.10
CA VAL A 135 3.80 -9.86 -15.48
C VAL A 135 4.66 -8.81 -16.15
N VAL A 136 5.77 -9.24 -16.72
CA VAL A 136 6.66 -8.40 -17.50
C VAL A 136 6.77 -8.96 -18.92
N ALA A 137 6.59 -8.09 -19.92
CA ALA A 137 6.97 -8.39 -21.29
C ALA A 137 8.28 -7.65 -21.55
N LEU A 138 9.29 -8.38 -22.00
CA LEU A 138 10.63 -7.84 -22.21
C LEU A 138 11.32 -8.47 -23.42
N THR A 139 12.26 -7.71 -23.95
CA THR A 139 13.20 -8.18 -24.96
C THR A 139 14.59 -8.24 -24.33
N PHE A 140 15.24 -9.40 -24.45
CA PHE A 140 16.58 -9.67 -23.92
C PHE A 140 17.29 -10.70 -24.79
N GLU A 141 18.47 -10.39 -25.33
CA GLU A 141 19.31 -11.31 -26.13
C GLU A 141 18.57 -12.13 -27.20
N GLY A 142 17.60 -11.52 -27.89
CA GLY A 142 16.77 -12.21 -28.90
C GLY A 142 15.52 -12.91 -28.35
N PHE A 143 15.36 -12.99 -27.03
CA PHE A 143 14.11 -13.41 -26.42
C PHE A 143 13.12 -12.24 -26.43
N ASN A 144 11.91 -12.49 -26.93
CA ASN A 144 10.79 -11.55 -26.86
C ASN A 144 9.58 -12.32 -26.33
N GLY A 145 9.16 -11.99 -25.12
CA GLY A 145 8.06 -12.72 -24.52
C GLY A 145 7.60 -12.13 -23.19
N GLN A 146 6.47 -12.67 -22.75
CA GLN A 146 5.85 -12.29 -21.48
C GLN A 146 6.21 -13.32 -20.42
N VAL A 147 6.69 -12.83 -19.29
CA VAL A 147 7.18 -13.67 -18.18
C VAL A 147 6.45 -13.28 -16.90
N PRO A 148 5.62 -14.17 -16.35
CA PRO A 148 5.08 -13.98 -15.01
C PRO A 148 6.17 -14.28 -13.97
N ARG A 149 6.22 -13.45 -12.91
CA ARG A 149 7.15 -13.63 -11.78
C ARG A 149 6.44 -13.37 -10.46
N PHE A 150 6.84 -14.13 -9.45
CA PHE A 150 6.60 -13.80 -8.04
C PHE A 150 7.77 -12.94 -7.56
N VAL A 151 7.45 -11.84 -6.90
CA VAL A 151 8.44 -10.89 -6.37
C VAL A 151 8.20 -10.70 -4.88
N LYS A 152 9.30 -10.72 -4.13
CA LYS A 152 9.34 -10.38 -2.72
C LYS A 152 10.29 -9.19 -2.54
N LEU A 153 9.77 -8.09 -2.02
CA LEU A 153 10.54 -6.89 -1.72
C LEU A 153 10.70 -6.72 -0.22
N TYR A 154 11.91 -6.41 0.19
CA TYR A 154 12.24 -5.99 1.53
C TYR A 154 12.41 -4.47 1.54
N LEU A 155 11.61 -3.78 2.33
CA LEU A 155 11.47 -2.34 2.34
C LEU A 155 11.91 -1.76 3.66
N ALA A 156 12.41 -0.52 3.65
CA ALA A 156 12.63 0.27 4.84
C ALA A 156 12.12 1.70 4.61
N LYS A 157 11.59 2.30 5.67
CA LYS A 157 11.08 3.67 5.64
C LYS A 157 12.20 4.65 5.95
N GLN A 158 12.42 5.61 5.06
CA GLN A 158 13.39 6.68 5.23
C GLN A 158 12.73 8.01 4.86
N ASN A 159 12.77 8.98 5.77
CA ASN A 159 12.17 10.31 5.58
C ASN A 159 10.69 10.26 5.11
N GLY A 160 9.92 9.33 5.68
CA GLY A 160 8.50 9.14 5.34
C GLY A 160 8.23 8.38 4.03
N ARG A 161 9.27 7.97 3.27
CA ARG A 161 9.16 7.23 2.02
C ARG A 161 9.60 5.79 2.21
N TRP A 162 8.89 4.86 1.57
CA TRP A 162 9.28 3.45 1.51
C TRP A 162 10.27 3.24 0.37
N LEU A 163 11.41 2.61 0.69
CA LEU A 163 12.52 2.34 -0.24
C LEU A 163 12.89 0.86 -0.19
N VAL A 164 13.26 0.31 -1.34
CA VAL A 164 13.65 -1.10 -1.50
C VAL A 164 15.05 -1.31 -0.94
N ARG A 165 15.20 -2.22 0.02
CA ARG A 165 16.51 -2.66 0.53
C ARG A 165 17.04 -3.87 -0.19
N ASP A 166 16.14 -4.81 -0.53
CA ASP A 166 16.49 -5.99 -1.29
C ASP A 166 15.27 -6.51 -2.04
N TYR A 167 15.51 -7.35 -3.05
CA TYR A 167 14.46 -7.99 -3.81
C TYR A 167 14.84 -9.41 -4.22
N GLU A 168 13.85 -10.27 -4.22
CA GLU A 168 13.92 -11.64 -4.73
C GLU A 168 12.83 -11.83 -5.78
N HIS A 169 13.13 -12.62 -6.80
CA HIS A 169 12.13 -13.03 -7.78
C HIS A 169 12.23 -14.52 -8.04
N ALA A 170 11.08 -15.14 -8.24
CA ALA A 170 10.96 -16.57 -8.49
C ALA A 170 9.84 -16.85 -9.49
N GLU A 171 9.66 -18.13 -9.83
CA GLU A 171 8.49 -18.55 -10.58
C GLU A 171 7.19 -18.28 -9.79
N PRO A 172 6.06 -18.03 -10.49
CA PRO A 172 4.79 -17.68 -9.82
C PRO A 172 4.30 -18.71 -8.81
N THR A 173 4.67 -19.98 -9.01
CA THR A 173 4.33 -21.11 -8.13
C THR A 173 5.08 -21.11 -6.81
N ALA A 174 6.24 -20.44 -6.72
CA ALA A 174 7.05 -20.39 -5.49
C ALA A 174 6.29 -19.71 -4.33
N GLY A 175 5.39 -18.79 -4.61
CA GLY A 175 4.55 -18.12 -3.62
C GLY A 175 3.40 -18.97 -3.06
N PHE A 176 3.21 -20.23 -3.46
CA PHE A 176 2.17 -21.14 -2.95
C PHE A 176 2.73 -22.21 -2.00
N ARG A 177 4.03 -22.22 -1.76
CA ARG A 177 4.71 -23.25 -0.96
C ARG A 177 5.01 -22.82 0.48
N GLN A 178 4.19 -21.95 1.06
CA GLN A 178 4.25 -21.61 2.49
C GLN A 178 2.96 -22.01 3.18
#